data_9f9e178a2f9e6800aac18aca48c5ec37
#
_entry.id   9f9e178a2f9e6800aac18aca48c5ec37
#
_cell.length_a   1.000
_cell.length_b   1.000
_cell.length_c   1.000
_cell.angle_alpha   90.00
_cell.angle_beta   90.00
_cell.angle_gamma   90.00
#
_symmetry.space_group_name_H-M   'P 1'
#
loop_
_entity.id
_entity.type
_entity.pdbx_description
1 polymer ?
#
loop_
_entity_poly.entity_id
_entity_poly.type
_entity_poly.pdbx_seq_one_letter_code
_entity_poly.pdbx_strand_id
1 'polypeptide(L)'
;DITQCEVLLSKVINYEGKSVALLVKENDGYGQTFIDWFAFQARELGLENMGCYAYTSDNIADVSRQAMQSGAEYVICIPSEIEEMKPMLEAHKAQSLNGRSVPRMLFSDTAYGADVLKIHGDAAEGIEGVAFGADPESGFDVSYRTFFNATPTLGESQLYDAAMLIGYAAWYQQ
;
A
#
# COMPACT_ATOMS: atom_id res chain seq x y z
N ASP A 1 -1.06 -9.77 -2.16
CA ASP A 1 -1.03 -9.04 -0.86
C ASP A 1 0.04 -9.58 0.09
N ILE A 2 0.25 -10.92 0.20
CA ILE A 2 1.31 -11.50 1.04
C ILE A 2 2.69 -10.98 0.62
N THR A 3 3.01 -11.06 -0.67
CA THR A 3 4.25 -10.54 -1.23
C THR A 3 4.35 -9.02 -1.07
N GLN A 4 3.25 -8.30 -1.21
CA GLN A 4 3.23 -6.85 -1.02
C GLN A 4 3.55 -6.47 0.43
N CYS A 5 3.03 -7.20 1.40
CA CYS A 5 3.36 -7.03 2.81
C CYS A 5 4.86 -7.24 3.05
N GLU A 6 5.44 -8.31 2.52
CA GLU A 6 6.87 -8.62 2.61
C GLU A 6 7.74 -7.52 1.97
N VAL A 7 7.35 -7.02 0.80
CA VAL A 7 8.09 -5.94 0.11
C VAL A 7 8.02 -4.63 0.89
N LEU A 8 6.86 -4.28 1.48
CA LEU A 8 6.73 -3.11 2.34
C LEU A 8 7.63 -3.21 3.58
N LEU A 9 7.66 -4.38 4.23
CA LEU A 9 8.54 -4.65 5.38
C LEU A 9 10.02 -4.63 4.98
N SER A 10 10.37 -5.20 3.83
CA SER A 10 11.74 -5.17 3.29
C SER A 10 12.20 -3.74 3.01
N LYS A 11 11.29 -2.86 2.59
CA LYS A 11 11.56 -1.44 2.40
C LYS A 11 11.95 -0.76 3.73
N VAL A 12 11.28 -1.12 4.84
CA VAL A 12 11.64 -0.64 6.19
C VAL A 12 13.08 -1.01 6.52
N ILE A 13 13.48 -2.26 6.27
CA ILE A 13 14.86 -2.72 6.50
C ILE A 13 15.85 -1.99 5.61
N ASN A 14 15.55 -1.79 4.34
CA ASN A 14 16.42 -1.07 3.41
C ASN A 14 16.66 0.39 3.82
N TYR A 15 15.75 0.96 4.61
CA TYR A 15 15.89 2.27 5.23
C TYR A 15 16.46 2.22 6.66
N GLU A 16 17.04 1.09 7.06
CA GLU A 16 17.62 0.84 8.38
C GLU A 16 16.61 0.98 9.54
N GLY A 17 15.31 0.90 9.25
CA GLY A 17 14.25 0.91 10.24
C GLY A 17 14.23 -0.37 11.08
N LYS A 18 13.87 -0.24 12.35
CA LYS A 18 13.89 -1.34 13.32
C LYS A 18 12.52 -1.70 13.86
N SER A 19 11.57 -0.78 13.79
CA SER A 19 10.23 -0.98 14.34
C SER A 19 9.16 -0.53 13.36
N VAL A 20 8.04 -1.26 13.36
CA VAL A 20 6.95 -1.08 12.41
C VAL A 20 5.60 -1.32 13.06
N ALA A 21 4.60 -0.52 12.65
CA ALA A 21 3.19 -0.74 12.98
C ALA A 21 2.38 -0.90 11.69
N LEU A 22 1.23 -1.57 11.77
CA LEU A 22 0.29 -1.73 10.68
C LEU A 22 -0.97 -0.90 10.96
N LEU A 23 -1.41 -0.10 10.00
CA LEU A 23 -2.69 0.62 9.99
C LEU A 23 -3.53 0.10 8.83
N VAL A 24 -4.65 -0.56 9.12
CA VAL A 24 -5.37 -1.37 8.14
C VAL A 24 -6.87 -1.34 8.40
N LYS A 25 -7.67 -1.47 7.34
CA LYS A 25 -9.13 -1.59 7.46
C LYS A 25 -9.51 -2.97 7.95
N GLU A 26 -10.36 -3.04 8.98
CA GLU A 26 -10.92 -4.30 9.46
C GLU A 26 -12.14 -4.73 8.64
N ASN A 27 -12.45 -6.02 8.67
CA ASN A 27 -13.58 -6.62 7.93
C ASN A 27 -13.54 -6.38 6.41
N ASP A 28 -12.35 -6.19 5.88
CA ASP A 28 -12.06 -6.03 4.46
C ASP A 28 -11.15 -7.17 3.99
N GLY A 29 -11.54 -7.83 2.89
CA GLY A 29 -10.79 -8.99 2.38
C GLY A 29 -9.35 -8.64 1.98
N TYR A 30 -9.11 -7.42 1.50
CA TYR A 30 -7.78 -6.93 1.17
C TYR A 30 -6.95 -6.71 2.44
N GLY A 31 -7.48 -5.95 3.40
CA GLY A 31 -6.81 -5.68 4.66
C GLY A 31 -6.57 -6.92 5.51
N GLN A 32 -7.47 -7.90 5.47
CA GLN A 32 -7.34 -9.13 6.25
C GLN A 32 -6.06 -9.91 5.91
N THR A 33 -5.66 -9.96 4.65
CA THR A 33 -4.41 -10.61 4.27
C THR A 33 -3.19 -9.99 4.95
N PHE A 34 -3.17 -8.66 5.07
CA PHE A 34 -2.08 -7.98 5.80
C PHE A 34 -2.13 -8.26 7.30
N ILE A 35 -3.32 -8.27 7.91
CA ILE A 35 -3.48 -8.61 9.33
C ILE A 35 -2.91 -10.01 9.61
N ASP A 36 -3.23 -10.99 8.77
CA ASP A 36 -2.84 -12.38 8.95
C ASP A 36 -1.31 -12.60 8.82
N TRP A 37 -0.64 -11.84 7.98
CA TRP A 37 0.77 -12.09 7.64
C TRP A 37 1.76 -11.10 8.26
N PHE A 38 1.32 -9.89 8.59
CA PHE A 38 2.21 -8.81 9.05
C PHE A 38 3.09 -9.21 10.25
N ALA A 39 2.48 -9.73 11.31
CA ALA A 39 3.21 -10.05 12.55
C ALA A 39 4.24 -11.16 12.34
N PHE A 40 3.91 -12.15 11.53
CA PHE A 40 4.82 -13.22 11.16
C PHE A 40 6.00 -12.71 10.34
N GLN A 41 5.72 -11.98 9.24
CA GLN A 41 6.75 -11.48 8.34
C GLN A 41 7.65 -10.43 9.00
N ALA A 42 7.09 -9.52 9.82
CA ALA A 42 7.88 -8.56 10.58
C ALA A 42 8.90 -9.26 11.49
N ARG A 43 8.46 -10.31 12.17
CA ARG A 43 9.34 -11.11 13.04
C ARG A 43 10.42 -11.85 12.25
N GLU A 44 10.08 -12.49 11.13
CA GLU A 44 11.06 -13.21 10.28
C GLU A 44 12.13 -12.25 9.73
N LEU A 45 11.75 -11.01 9.47
CA LEU A 45 12.64 -9.96 9.01
C LEU A 45 13.38 -9.21 10.14
N GLY A 46 13.17 -9.59 11.41
CA GLY A 46 13.83 -9.00 12.57
C GLY A 46 13.34 -7.62 12.96
N LEU A 47 12.14 -7.22 12.51
CA LEU A 47 11.51 -5.95 12.86
C LEU A 47 10.70 -6.08 14.16
N GLU A 48 10.78 -5.06 15.02
CA GLU A 48 9.94 -4.94 16.18
C GLU A 48 8.52 -4.54 15.76
N ASN A 49 7.54 -5.39 16.08
CA ASN A 49 6.14 -5.14 15.80
C ASN A 49 5.52 -4.29 16.90
N MET A 50 5.19 -3.03 16.60
CA MET A 50 4.60 -2.05 17.51
C MET A 50 3.06 -2.08 17.54
N GLY A 51 2.45 -3.04 16.84
CA GLY A 51 1.01 -3.30 16.85
C GLY A 51 0.34 -3.25 15.50
N CYS A 52 -0.90 -3.78 15.51
CA CYS A 52 -1.82 -3.71 14.39
C CYS A 52 -3.00 -2.82 14.79
N TYR A 53 -3.22 -1.76 14.06
CA TYR A 53 -4.23 -0.73 14.27
C TYR A 53 -5.32 -0.91 13.21
N ALA A 54 -6.32 -1.72 13.53
CA ALA A 54 -7.44 -1.99 12.63
C ALA A 54 -8.54 -0.94 12.80
N TYR A 55 -9.00 -0.36 11.68
CA TYR A 55 -10.00 0.70 11.67
C TYR A 55 -11.26 0.32 10.88
N THR A 56 -12.34 0.98 11.22
CA THR A 56 -13.58 1.07 10.44
C THR A 56 -13.74 2.47 9.85
N SER A 57 -14.69 2.65 8.94
CA SER A 57 -14.99 3.99 8.39
C SER A 57 -15.36 5.02 9.46
N ASP A 58 -15.93 4.59 10.59
CA ASP A 58 -16.39 5.47 11.66
C ASP A 58 -15.26 5.93 12.61
N ASN A 59 -14.18 5.14 12.73
CA ASN A 59 -13.11 5.38 13.71
C ASN A 59 -11.72 5.63 13.09
N ILE A 60 -11.61 5.69 11.79
CA ILE A 60 -10.32 5.77 11.08
C ILE A 60 -9.44 6.92 11.57
N ALA A 61 -10.02 8.10 11.89
CA ALA A 61 -9.26 9.24 12.38
C ALA A 61 -8.63 8.98 13.75
N ASP A 62 -9.35 8.31 14.65
CA ASP A 62 -8.88 7.98 15.99
C ASP A 62 -7.81 6.90 15.95
N VAL A 63 -8.05 5.85 15.17
CA VAL A 63 -7.11 4.73 15.01
C VAL A 63 -5.83 5.18 14.29
N SER A 64 -5.94 6.06 13.27
CA SER A 64 -4.78 6.68 12.63
C SER A 64 -3.90 7.45 13.63
N ARG A 65 -4.52 8.22 14.54
CA ARG A 65 -3.75 8.91 15.59
C ARG A 65 -3.05 7.93 16.54
N GLN A 66 -3.70 6.84 16.90
CA GLN A 66 -3.08 5.80 17.75
C GLN A 66 -1.90 5.15 17.04
N ALA A 67 -2.03 4.81 15.76
CA ALA A 67 -0.94 4.24 14.96
C ALA A 67 0.26 5.20 14.88
N MET A 68 0.02 6.50 14.63
CA MET A 68 1.10 7.51 14.60
C MET A 68 1.75 7.73 15.96
N GLN A 69 1.09 7.37 17.07
CA GLN A 69 1.59 7.47 18.45
C GLN A 69 2.15 6.15 18.98
N SER A 70 2.19 5.11 18.18
CA SER A 70 2.67 3.76 18.57
C SER A 70 4.13 3.72 19.04
N GLY A 71 4.94 4.71 18.64
CA GLY A 71 6.38 4.68 18.84
C GLY A 71 7.15 3.93 17.75
N ALA A 72 6.45 3.38 16.75
CA ALA A 72 7.09 2.78 15.58
C ALA A 72 7.89 3.81 14.78
N GLU A 73 8.99 3.39 14.16
CA GLU A 73 9.71 4.21 13.19
C GLU A 73 8.98 4.30 11.85
N TYR A 74 8.22 3.26 11.51
CA TYR A 74 7.43 3.17 10.28
C TYR A 74 6.02 2.71 10.57
N VAL A 75 5.04 3.29 9.87
CA VAL A 75 3.65 2.82 9.83
C VAL A 75 3.33 2.40 8.40
N ILE A 76 3.01 1.13 8.23
CA ILE A 76 2.49 0.58 6.98
C ILE A 76 0.99 0.86 6.95
N CYS A 77 0.56 1.64 5.96
CA CYS A 77 -0.82 2.09 5.78
C CYS A 77 -1.48 1.33 4.63
N ILE A 78 -2.56 0.63 4.92
CA ILE A 78 -3.32 -0.19 3.98
C ILE A 78 -4.74 0.39 3.86
N PRO A 79 -4.92 1.51 3.13
CA PRO A 79 -6.26 2.01 2.82
C PRO A 79 -6.93 1.11 1.76
N SER A 80 -8.24 0.89 1.86
CA SER A 80 -9.03 0.21 0.83
C SER A 80 -9.51 1.18 -0.25
N GLU A 81 -9.64 2.46 0.11
CA GLU A 81 -10.08 3.55 -0.77
C GLU A 81 -9.11 4.73 -0.65
N ILE A 82 -8.94 5.50 -1.73
CA ILE A 82 -8.02 6.66 -1.75
C ILE A 82 -8.42 7.72 -0.72
N GLU A 83 -9.71 7.92 -0.50
CA GLU A 83 -10.25 8.88 0.45
C GLU A 83 -9.85 8.59 1.90
N GLU A 84 -9.61 7.33 2.24
CA GLU A 84 -9.17 6.90 3.57
C GLU A 84 -7.75 7.37 3.91
N MET A 85 -6.96 7.75 2.91
CA MET A 85 -5.64 8.34 3.14
C MET A 85 -5.73 9.68 3.87
N LYS A 86 -6.81 10.45 3.69
CA LYS A 86 -6.93 11.79 4.28
C LYS A 86 -6.79 11.79 5.80
N PRO A 87 -7.58 11.04 6.59
CA PRO A 87 -7.41 10.99 8.03
C PRO A 87 -6.04 10.43 8.47
N MET A 88 -5.42 9.54 7.69
CA MET A 88 -4.07 9.05 7.97
C MET A 88 -3.02 10.16 7.83
N LEU A 89 -3.06 10.93 6.72
CA LEU A 89 -2.18 12.06 6.46
C LEU A 89 -2.37 13.20 7.48
N GLU A 90 -3.62 13.47 7.86
CA GLU A 90 -3.95 14.48 8.89
C GLU A 90 -3.41 14.07 10.26
N ALA A 91 -3.52 12.79 10.65
CA ALA A 91 -2.97 12.28 11.90
C ALA A 91 -1.44 12.38 11.93
N HIS A 92 -0.77 12.04 10.83
CA HIS A 92 0.67 12.19 10.68
C HIS A 92 1.12 13.65 10.82
N LYS A 93 0.47 14.56 10.11
CA LYS A 93 0.73 16.01 10.17
C LYS A 93 0.53 16.57 11.58
N ALA A 94 -0.54 16.17 12.26
CA ALA A 94 -0.82 16.60 13.62
C ALA A 94 0.26 16.13 14.60
N GLN A 95 0.79 14.92 14.44
CA GLN A 95 1.89 14.40 15.24
C GLN A 95 3.16 15.24 15.04
N SER A 96 3.51 15.60 13.80
CA SER A 96 4.64 16.44 13.45
C SER A 96 4.57 17.82 14.13
N LEU A 97 3.40 18.46 14.07
CA LEU A 97 3.19 19.79 14.68
C LEU A 97 3.34 19.81 16.20
N ASN A 98 3.14 18.67 16.86
CA ASN A 98 3.30 18.52 18.31
C ASN A 98 4.75 18.32 18.75
N GLY A 99 5.74 18.38 17.83
CA GLY A 99 7.17 18.21 18.12
C GLY A 99 7.55 16.80 18.61
N ARG A 100 6.70 15.81 18.36
CA ARG A 100 6.97 14.40 18.67
C ARG A 100 7.66 13.72 17.49
N SER A 101 8.34 12.62 17.75
CA SER A 101 8.83 11.74 16.69
C SER A 101 7.64 11.28 15.82
N VAL A 102 7.79 11.41 14.51
CA VAL A 102 6.76 11.06 13.54
C VAL A 102 7.25 9.85 12.76
N PRO A 103 6.48 8.75 12.73
CA PRO A 103 6.85 7.59 11.93
C PRO A 103 6.84 7.95 10.44
N ARG A 104 7.70 7.33 9.64
CA ARG A 104 7.53 7.37 8.18
C ARG A 104 6.35 6.50 7.77
N MET A 105 5.58 6.97 6.80
CA MET A 105 4.44 6.23 6.27
C MET A 105 4.83 5.51 4.98
N LEU A 106 4.46 4.22 4.89
CA LEU A 106 4.57 3.44 3.66
C LEU A 106 3.18 2.94 3.29
N PHE A 107 2.78 3.15 2.04
CA PHE A 107 1.43 2.82 1.57
C PHE A 107 1.42 1.60 0.65
N SER A 108 0.28 0.90 0.66
CA SER A 108 -0.05 -0.11 -0.34
C SER A 108 -0.43 0.52 -1.69
N ASP A 109 -0.73 -0.31 -2.67
CA ASP A 109 -1.04 0.07 -4.04
C ASP A 109 -2.28 0.97 -4.20
N THR A 110 -3.21 1.01 -3.24
CA THR A 110 -4.33 1.96 -3.23
C THR A 110 -3.86 3.43 -3.29
N ALA A 111 -2.67 3.71 -2.75
CA ALA A 111 -2.04 5.03 -2.78
C ALA A 111 -1.24 5.29 -4.07
N TYR A 112 -1.46 4.53 -5.13
CA TYR A 112 -0.77 4.69 -6.40
C TYR A 112 -1.65 5.39 -7.44
N GLY A 113 -1.04 6.33 -8.19
CA GLY A 113 -1.65 6.94 -9.37
C GLY A 113 -1.97 8.42 -9.23
N ALA A 114 -2.40 9.00 -10.37
CA ALA A 114 -2.64 10.44 -10.47
C ALA A 114 -3.81 10.93 -9.61
N ASP A 115 -4.75 10.07 -9.26
CA ASP A 115 -5.93 10.42 -8.47
C ASP A 115 -5.57 10.71 -7.01
N VAL A 116 -4.50 10.10 -6.49
CA VAL A 116 -3.94 10.45 -5.18
C VAL A 116 -3.57 11.93 -5.12
N LEU A 117 -2.87 12.42 -6.14
CA LEU A 117 -2.48 13.83 -6.20
C LEU A 117 -3.68 14.77 -6.43
N LYS A 118 -4.69 14.34 -7.19
CA LYS A 118 -5.92 15.13 -7.39
C LYS A 118 -6.73 15.28 -6.11
N ILE A 119 -6.80 14.23 -5.30
CA ILE A 119 -7.63 14.20 -4.08
C ILE A 119 -6.89 14.82 -2.90
N HIS A 120 -5.60 14.54 -2.74
CA HIS A 120 -4.83 14.93 -1.54
C HIS A 120 -3.86 16.09 -1.78
N GLY A 121 -3.53 16.43 -3.05
CA GLY A 121 -2.63 17.53 -3.39
C GLY A 121 -1.30 17.44 -2.64
N ASP A 122 -0.85 18.57 -2.11
CA ASP A 122 0.41 18.69 -1.37
C ASP A 122 0.49 17.81 -0.11
N ALA A 123 -0.65 17.36 0.43
CA ALA A 123 -0.66 16.44 1.57
C ALA A 123 -0.09 15.06 1.23
N ALA A 124 -0.05 14.70 -0.05
CA ALA A 124 0.54 13.45 -0.54
C ALA A 124 2.02 13.60 -0.91
N GLU A 125 2.62 14.79 -0.76
CA GLU A 125 4.02 15.00 -1.08
C GLU A 125 4.93 14.17 -0.17
N GLY A 126 5.85 13.43 -0.78
CA GLY A 126 6.81 12.60 -0.05
C GLY A 126 6.28 11.28 0.49
N ILE A 127 5.03 10.91 0.22
CA ILE A 127 4.55 9.55 0.52
C ILE A 127 5.27 8.53 -0.36
N GLU A 128 5.51 7.38 0.20
CA GLU A 128 6.11 6.25 -0.49
C GLU A 128 5.23 5.01 -0.33
N GLY A 129 5.35 4.08 -1.27
CA GLY A 129 4.58 2.85 -1.21
C GLY A 129 5.10 1.77 -2.14
N VAL A 130 4.31 0.72 -2.26
CA VAL A 130 4.56 -0.41 -3.14
C VAL A 130 3.29 -0.69 -3.93
N ALA A 131 3.42 -0.78 -5.24
CA ALA A 131 2.35 -1.17 -6.14
C ALA A 131 2.85 -2.29 -7.06
N PHE A 132 1.93 -3.12 -7.52
CA PHE A 132 2.24 -4.09 -8.56
C PHE A 132 2.27 -3.41 -9.94
N GLY A 133 2.98 -3.99 -10.90
CA GLY A 133 3.12 -3.45 -12.24
C GLY A 133 3.48 -4.51 -13.25
N ALA A 134 3.59 -4.12 -14.52
CA ALA A 134 4.16 -4.97 -15.54
C ALA A 134 5.67 -5.11 -15.36
N ASP A 135 6.21 -6.25 -15.76
CA ASP A 135 7.65 -6.38 -15.94
C ASP A 135 8.10 -5.39 -17.04
N PRO A 136 9.04 -4.49 -16.74
CA PRO A 136 9.55 -3.53 -17.73
C PRO A 136 10.09 -4.19 -19.01
N GLU A 137 10.60 -5.44 -18.90
CA GLU A 137 11.15 -6.18 -20.03
C GLU A 137 10.05 -6.90 -20.86
N SER A 138 8.81 -6.98 -20.39
CA SER A 138 7.70 -7.63 -21.09
C SER A 138 7.29 -6.95 -22.38
N GLY A 139 7.64 -5.65 -22.56
CA GLY A 139 7.20 -4.83 -23.67
C GLY A 139 5.71 -4.45 -23.62
N PHE A 140 4.99 -4.78 -22.54
CA PHE A 140 3.57 -4.47 -22.38
C PHE A 140 3.30 -2.97 -22.54
N ASP A 141 4.05 -2.12 -21.83
CA ASP A 141 3.91 -0.67 -21.86
C ASP A 141 4.03 -0.08 -23.28
N VAL A 142 5.01 -0.59 -24.05
CA VAL A 142 5.24 -0.14 -25.45
C VAL A 142 4.06 -0.55 -26.33
N SER A 143 3.60 -1.78 -26.20
CA SER A 143 2.46 -2.31 -26.94
C SER A 143 1.19 -1.54 -26.60
N TYR A 144 0.91 -1.34 -25.31
CA TYR A 144 -0.26 -0.63 -24.83
C TYR A 144 -0.32 0.82 -25.37
N ARG A 145 0.79 1.56 -25.25
CA ARG A 145 0.90 2.94 -25.77
C ARG A 145 0.70 2.99 -27.28
N THR A 146 1.21 2.01 -28.00
CA THR A 146 1.08 1.93 -29.47
C THR A 146 -0.37 1.72 -29.88
N PHE A 147 -1.12 0.85 -29.18
CA PHE A 147 -2.51 0.54 -29.51
C PHE A 147 -3.49 1.60 -29.02
N PHE A 148 -3.32 2.10 -27.80
CA PHE A 148 -4.32 2.94 -27.13
C PHE A 148 -3.94 4.42 -27.09
N ASN A 149 -2.71 4.78 -27.50
CA ASN A 149 -2.16 6.14 -27.34
C ASN A 149 -2.30 6.69 -25.91
N ALA A 150 -2.15 5.81 -24.92
CA ALA A 150 -2.29 6.08 -23.49
C ALA A 150 -1.21 5.34 -22.70
N THR A 151 -0.93 5.80 -21.51
CA THR A 151 -0.07 5.07 -20.56
C THR A 151 -0.95 4.08 -19.78
N PRO A 152 -0.54 2.81 -19.63
CA PRO A 152 -1.30 1.87 -18.83
C PRO A 152 -1.39 2.32 -17.37
N THR A 153 -2.52 2.02 -16.75
CA THR A 153 -2.77 2.24 -15.33
C THR A 153 -2.52 0.95 -14.52
N LEU A 154 -2.67 1.05 -13.20
CA LEU A 154 -2.50 -0.10 -12.31
C LEU A 154 -3.48 -1.21 -12.66
N GLY A 155 -2.98 -2.44 -12.81
CA GLY A 155 -3.78 -3.64 -13.08
C GLY A 155 -4.02 -3.96 -14.55
N GLU A 156 -3.78 -3.05 -15.50
CA GLU A 156 -4.07 -3.29 -16.92
C GLU A 156 -3.21 -4.42 -17.51
N SER A 157 -1.95 -4.54 -17.08
CA SER A 157 -1.09 -5.66 -17.51
C SER A 157 -1.60 -7.00 -16.98
N GLN A 158 -2.03 -7.06 -15.73
CA GLN A 158 -2.58 -8.27 -15.12
C GLN A 158 -3.93 -8.66 -15.73
N LEU A 159 -4.76 -7.69 -16.08
CA LEU A 159 -6.02 -7.92 -16.82
C LEU A 159 -5.75 -8.47 -18.21
N TYR A 160 -4.74 -7.95 -18.90
CA TYR A 160 -4.30 -8.47 -20.19
C TYR A 160 -3.86 -9.94 -20.07
N ASP A 161 -3.00 -10.26 -19.11
CA ASP A 161 -2.51 -11.62 -18.88
C ASP A 161 -3.66 -12.57 -18.52
N ALA A 162 -4.58 -12.15 -17.67
CA ALA A 162 -5.76 -12.94 -17.32
C ALA A 162 -6.65 -13.22 -18.56
N ALA A 163 -6.89 -12.22 -19.39
CA ALA A 163 -7.65 -12.39 -20.64
C ALA A 163 -6.95 -13.35 -21.61
N MET A 164 -5.62 -13.25 -21.74
CA MET A 164 -4.84 -14.15 -22.59
C MET A 164 -4.88 -15.59 -22.08
N LEU A 165 -4.76 -15.80 -20.77
CA LEU A 165 -4.86 -17.15 -20.16
C LEU A 165 -6.24 -17.77 -20.40
N ILE A 166 -7.31 -17.01 -20.25
CA ILE A 166 -8.67 -17.48 -20.55
C ILE A 166 -8.80 -17.83 -22.03
N GLY A 167 -8.29 -16.98 -22.92
CA GLY A 167 -8.28 -17.21 -24.36
C GLY A 167 -7.56 -18.51 -24.75
N TYR A 168 -6.35 -18.73 -24.20
CA TYR A 168 -5.58 -19.95 -24.44
C TYR A 168 -6.30 -21.18 -23.88
N ALA A 169 -6.87 -21.11 -22.69
CA ALA A 169 -7.61 -22.22 -22.11
C ALA A 169 -8.83 -22.59 -22.95
N ALA A 170 -9.58 -21.61 -23.44
CA ALA A 170 -10.73 -21.85 -24.33
C ALA A 170 -10.32 -22.43 -25.67
N TRP A 171 -9.19 -21.99 -26.24
CA TRP A 171 -8.67 -22.54 -27.50
C TRP A 171 -8.17 -23.97 -27.34
N TYR A 172 -7.53 -24.31 -26.21
CA TYR A 172 -7.00 -25.66 -25.94
C TYR A 172 -8.09 -26.71 -25.74
N GLN A 173 -9.31 -26.32 -25.41
CA GLN A 173 -10.46 -27.22 -25.21
C GLN A 173 -11.22 -27.56 -26.50
N GLN A 174 -10.86 -26.97 -27.64
CA GLN A 174 -11.44 -27.26 -28.96
C GLN A 174 -10.68 -28.41 -29.65
#